data_1fea6e5a640b18b9c9a9a239b34b67f2
#
_entry.id   1fea6e5a640b18b9c9a9a239b34b67f2
#
_cell.length_a   1.000
_cell.length_b   1.000
_cell.length_c   1.000
_cell.angle_alpha   90.00
_cell.angle_beta   90.00
_cell.angle_gamma   90.00
#
_symmetry.space_group_name_H-M   'P 1'
#
loop_
_entity.id
_entity.type
_entity.pdbx_description
1 polymer ?
#
loop_
_entity_poly.entity_id
_entity_poly.type
_entity_poly.pdbx_seq_one_letter_code
_entity_poly.pdbx_strand_id
1 'polypeptide(L)'
;LPEAGVLLERRAPDTVKEMYRAAERLRELLPLSSERWVLLKGGHLPGNDLVDLLFDGDRMVELPAQRIETKNTHGTGCTLSSAIAALLPQADGQFRPVETAVRHARQWLLGAIARSGELAVGSGHGPVHHFHALWRK
;
A
#
# COMPACT_ATOMS: atom_id res chain seq x y z
N LEU A 1 -6.47 3.07 6.37
CA LEU A 1 -6.96 4.31 7.00
C LEU A 1 -7.32 4.14 8.49
N PRO A 2 -7.91 3.02 8.94
CA PRO A 2 -8.18 2.82 10.38
C PRO A 2 -6.92 2.97 11.24
N GLU A 3 -5.81 2.38 10.83
CA GLU A 3 -4.53 2.46 11.53
C GLU A 3 -4.02 3.91 11.66
N ALA A 4 -4.23 4.72 10.63
CA ALA A 4 -3.89 6.14 10.67
C ALA A 4 -4.71 6.88 11.75
N GLY A 5 -6.00 6.55 11.87
CA GLY A 5 -6.85 7.07 12.93
C GLY A 5 -6.34 6.73 14.32
N VAL A 6 -5.94 5.47 14.53
CA VAL A 6 -5.38 5.01 15.81
C VAL A 6 -4.07 5.73 16.13
N LEU A 7 -3.13 5.79 15.18
CA LEU A 7 -1.82 6.44 15.37
C LEU A 7 -1.94 7.94 15.65
N LEU A 8 -2.95 8.59 15.07
CA LEU A 8 -3.18 10.03 15.25
C LEU A 8 -4.19 10.34 16.39
N GLU A 9 -4.69 9.32 17.09
CA GLU A 9 -5.72 9.43 18.13
C GLU A 9 -6.95 10.22 17.65
N ARG A 10 -7.40 9.92 16.42
CA ARG A 10 -8.49 10.62 15.73
C ARG A 10 -9.37 9.64 14.95
N ARG A 11 -10.49 10.15 14.45
CA ARG A 11 -11.30 9.42 13.48
C ARG A 11 -10.46 9.12 12.22
N ALA A 12 -10.60 7.91 11.69
CA ALA A 12 -9.96 7.52 10.44
C ALA A 12 -10.39 8.47 9.30
N PRO A 13 -9.47 8.87 8.42
CA PRO A 13 -9.81 9.66 7.23
C PRO A 13 -10.79 8.89 6.33
N ASP A 14 -11.82 9.56 5.83
CA ASP A 14 -12.80 9.01 4.90
C ASP A 14 -12.89 9.79 3.57
N THR A 15 -12.11 10.85 3.44
CA THR A 15 -11.95 11.63 2.21
C THR A 15 -10.47 11.81 1.84
N VAL A 16 -10.20 12.02 0.55
CA VAL A 16 -8.83 12.30 0.07
C VAL A 16 -8.24 13.52 0.77
N LYS A 17 -9.04 14.57 0.99
CA LYS A 17 -8.59 15.77 1.70
C LYS A 17 -8.15 15.50 3.14
N GLU A 18 -8.86 14.62 3.84
CA GLU A 18 -8.47 14.19 5.19
C GLU A 18 -7.23 13.29 5.15
N MET A 19 -7.07 12.48 4.11
CA MET A 19 -5.86 11.66 3.91
C MET A 19 -4.61 12.54 3.76
N TYR A 20 -4.67 13.65 3.02
CA TYR A 20 -3.56 14.59 2.91
C TYR A 20 -3.09 15.07 4.28
N ARG A 21 -4.03 15.58 5.09
CA ARG A 21 -3.75 16.05 6.44
C ARG A 21 -3.22 14.94 7.37
N ALA A 22 -3.73 13.72 7.20
CA ALA A 22 -3.27 12.58 7.97
C ALA A 22 -1.85 12.18 7.57
N ALA A 23 -1.51 12.18 6.29
CA ALA A 23 -0.16 11.86 5.81
C ALA A 23 0.89 12.86 6.35
N GLU A 24 0.57 14.16 6.34
CA GLU A 24 1.42 15.21 6.92
C GLU A 24 1.69 14.94 8.41
N ARG A 25 0.64 14.70 9.19
CA ARG A 25 0.75 14.44 10.63
C ARG A 25 1.45 13.13 10.96
N LEU A 26 1.19 12.06 10.19
CA LEU A 26 1.88 10.77 10.36
C LEU A 26 3.38 10.93 10.16
N ARG A 27 3.79 11.79 9.22
CA ARG A 27 5.20 12.06 9.00
C ARG A 27 5.87 12.76 10.20
N GLU A 28 5.13 13.62 10.91
CA GLU A 28 5.62 14.28 12.13
C GLU A 28 5.92 13.28 13.26
N LEU A 29 5.21 12.13 13.29
CA LEU A 29 5.46 11.08 14.29
C LEU A 29 6.74 10.28 14.02
N LEU A 30 7.29 10.35 12.81
CA LEU A 30 8.50 9.61 12.45
C LEU A 30 9.73 10.30 13.05
N PRO A 31 10.75 9.52 13.51
CA PRO A 31 12.00 10.07 13.98
C PRO A 31 12.64 11.01 12.95
N LEU A 32 13.30 12.05 13.41
CA LEU A 32 14.02 12.97 12.54
C LEU A 32 15.17 12.22 11.85
N SER A 33 15.04 12.04 10.55
CA SER A 33 16.04 11.44 9.66
C SER A 33 16.02 12.17 8.32
N SER A 34 17.04 11.98 7.50
CA SER A 34 17.14 12.60 6.17
C SER A 34 16.02 12.15 5.22
N GLU A 35 15.57 10.91 5.36
CA GLU A 35 14.49 10.37 4.51
C GLU A 35 13.37 9.79 5.37
N ARG A 36 12.21 10.43 5.31
CA ARG A 36 10.99 10.00 6.00
C ARG A 36 9.84 9.99 5.01
N TRP A 37 9.31 8.81 4.76
CA TRP A 37 8.22 8.60 3.83
C TRP A 37 6.98 8.07 4.54
N VAL A 38 5.81 8.53 4.13
CA VAL A 38 4.52 7.99 4.53
C VAL A 38 3.80 7.48 3.31
N LEU A 39 3.45 6.20 3.30
CA LEU A 39 2.52 5.62 2.33
C LEU A 39 1.18 5.39 3.03
N LEU A 40 0.22 6.25 2.78
CA LEU A 40 -1.13 6.16 3.32
C LEU A 40 -2.06 5.50 2.32
N LYS A 41 -2.56 4.31 2.67
CA LYS A 41 -3.40 3.50 1.80
C LYS A 41 -4.87 3.92 1.87
N GLY A 42 -5.49 4.17 0.69
CA GLY A 42 -6.88 4.57 0.55
C GLY A 42 -7.90 3.45 0.37
N GLY A 43 -7.54 2.19 0.60
CA GLY A 43 -8.43 1.04 0.35
C GLY A 43 -9.76 1.03 1.12
N HIS A 44 -9.92 1.89 2.13
CA HIS A 44 -11.18 2.06 2.88
C HIS A 44 -11.98 3.30 2.45
N LEU A 45 -11.51 4.04 1.45
CA LEU A 45 -12.32 5.12 0.87
C LEU A 45 -13.61 4.55 0.27
N PRO A 46 -14.72 5.32 0.29
CA PRO A 46 -15.95 4.91 -0.37
C PRO A 46 -15.78 4.89 -1.90
N GLY A 47 -16.59 4.05 -2.56
CA GLY A 47 -16.61 3.93 -4.02
C GLY A 47 -15.51 3.02 -4.59
N ASN A 48 -15.38 3.05 -5.91
CA ASN A 48 -14.48 2.19 -6.67
C ASN A 48 -13.16 2.85 -7.03
N ASP A 49 -13.14 4.18 -7.09
CA ASP A 49 -11.93 4.96 -7.33
C ASP A 49 -11.17 5.13 -6.01
N LEU A 50 -10.04 4.47 -5.91
CA LEU A 50 -9.19 4.50 -4.73
C LEU A 50 -7.94 5.33 -5.03
N VAL A 51 -7.39 5.93 -3.99
CA VAL A 51 -6.10 6.60 -4.08
C VAL A 51 -5.26 6.27 -2.86
N ASP A 52 -4.00 5.87 -3.08
CA ASP A 52 -3.00 5.85 -2.02
C ASP A 52 -2.17 7.13 -2.11
N LEU A 53 -1.70 7.67 -0.99
CA LEU A 53 -0.86 8.86 -0.93
C LEU A 53 0.55 8.47 -0.50
N LEU A 54 1.55 8.93 -1.25
CA LEU A 54 2.96 8.82 -0.88
C LEU A 54 3.52 10.23 -0.63
N PHE A 55 4.04 10.46 0.58
CA PHE A 55 4.49 11.78 1.03
C PHE A 55 5.91 11.73 1.59
N ASP A 56 6.80 12.58 1.08
CA ASP A 56 8.20 12.72 1.51
C ASP A 56 8.46 13.93 2.43
N GLY A 57 7.47 14.81 2.56
CA GLY A 57 7.54 16.05 3.33
C GLY A 57 7.46 17.31 2.49
N ASP A 58 7.83 17.24 1.22
CA ASP A 58 7.75 18.34 0.27
C ASP A 58 6.68 18.06 -0.80
N ARG A 59 6.60 16.81 -1.25
CA ARG A 59 5.73 16.39 -2.35
C ARG A 59 4.76 15.30 -1.92
N MET A 60 3.48 15.52 -2.20
CA MET A 60 2.41 14.54 -2.08
C MET A 60 2.13 13.91 -3.45
N VAL A 61 2.36 12.60 -3.57
CA VAL A 61 2.12 11.84 -4.79
C VAL A 61 0.85 11.04 -4.64
N GLU A 62 -0.13 11.30 -5.51
CA GLU A 62 -1.33 10.47 -5.62
C GLU A 62 -1.04 9.23 -6.48
N LEU A 63 -1.44 8.08 -5.97
CA LEU A 63 -1.29 6.78 -6.61
C LEU A 63 -2.67 6.16 -6.80
N PRO A 64 -3.39 6.48 -7.89
CA PRO A 64 -4.74 5.99 -8.13
C PRO A 64 -4.77 4.48 -8.32
N ALA A 65 -5.90 3.88 -8.00
CA ALA A 65 -6.22 2.48 -8.23
C ALA A 65 -7.74 2.29 -8.37
N GLN A 66 -8.13 1.19 -9.00
CA GLN A 66 -9.51 0.73 -9.01
C GLN A 66 -9.69 -0.38 -7.97
N ARG A 67 -10.84 -0.41 -7.32
CA ARG A 67 -11.21 -1.51 -6.42
C ARG A 67 -11.39 -2.80 -7.23
N ILE A 68 -10.73 -3.86 -6.79
CA ILE A 68 -10.91 -5.19 -7.36
C ILE A 68 -11.93 -5.92 -6.50
N GLU A 69 -13.02 -6.37 -7.11
CA GLU A 69 -14.06 -7.16 -6.47
C GLU A 69 -13.54 -8.56 -6.12
N THR A 70 -13.16 -8.76 -4.87
CA THR A 70 -12.71 -10.07 -4.36
C THR A 70 -12.85 -10.13 -2.83
N LYS A 71 -13.12 -11.33 -2.31
CA LYS A 71 -13.05 -11.61 -0.88
C LYS A 71 -11.62 -11.93 -0.39
N ASN A 72 -10.69 -12.19 -1.32
CA ASN A 72 -9.34 -12.65 -1.03
C ASN A 72 -8.40 -11.46 -0.86
N THR A 73 -8.57 -10.72 0.23
CA THR A 73 -7.79 -9.50 0.55
C THR A 73 -6.95 -9.65 1.80
N HIS A 74 -6.91 -10.86 2.40
CA HIS A 74 -6.13 -11.08 3.61
C HIS A 74 -4.63 -10.86 3.34
N GLY A 75 -3.99 -10.11 4.22
CA GLY A 75 -2.55 -9.88 4.17
C GLY A 75 -2.08 -8.85 3.14
N THR A 76 -2.96 -8.12 2.45
CA THR A 76 -2.57 -7.13 1.42
C THR A 76 -1.61 -6.07 1.94
N GLY A 77 -1.83 -5.54 3.14
CA GLY A 77 -0.95 -4.55 3.78
C GLY A 77 0.44 -5.10 4.05
N CYS A 78 0.52 -6.27 4.70
CA CYS A 78 1.77 -6.96 5.00
C CYS A 78 2.53 -7.34 3.72
N THR A 79 1.81 -7.82 2.71
CA THR A 79 2.38 -8.17 1.40
C THR A 79 2.98 -6.94 0.73
N LEU A 80 2.29 -5.80 0.74
CA LEU A 80 2.79 -4.56 0.14
C LEU A 80 4.05 -4.07 0.84
N SER A 81 4.05 -4.01 2.18
CA SER A 81 5.23 -3.55 2.94
C SER A 81 6.44 -4.45 2.73
N SER A 82 6.24 -5.77 2.71
CA SER A 82 7.30 -6.73 2.41
C SER A 82 7.86 -6.59 0.99
N ALA A 83 6.98 -6.38 0.01
CA ALA A 83 7.38 -6.16 -1.39
C ALA A 83 8.19 -4.85 -1.55
N ILE A 84 7.78 -3.77 -0.89
CA ILE A 84 8.54 -2.52 -0.88
C ILE A 84 9.92 -2.74 -0.27
N ALA A 85 10.00 -3.38 0.90
CA ALA A 85 11.26 -3.68 1.57
C ALA A 85 12.20 -4.51 0.69
N ALA A 86 11.67 -5.50 -0.03
CA ALA A 86 12.45 -6.35 -0.93
C ALA A 86 12.93 -5.61 -2.19
N LEU A 87 12.19 -4.60 -2.63
CA LEU A 87 12.50 -3.83 -3.85
C LEU A 87 13.46 -2.66 -3.60
N LEU A 88 13.61 -2.20 -2.36
CA LEU A 88 14.49 -1.07 -2.05
C LEU A 88 15.97 -1.38 -2.31
N PRO A 89 16.56 -2.49 -1.80
CA PRO A 89 17.96 -2.81 -2.06
C PRO A 89 18.18 -3.18 -3.53
N GLN A 90 19.33 -2.79 -4.08
CA GLN A 90 19.77 -3.17 -5.42
C GLN A 90 21.09 -3.97 -5.35
N ALA A 91 21.38 -4.72 -6.40
CA ALA A 91 22.55 -5.61 -6.45
C ALA A 91 23.91 -4.85 -6.38
N ASP A 92 23.92 -3.59 -6.73
CA ASP A 92 25.09 -2.70 -6.68
C ASP A 92 25.29 -2.05 -5.29
N GLY A 93 24.48 -2.42 -4.28
CA GLY A 93 24.53 -1.87 -2.94
C GLY A 93 23.85 -0.49 -2.77
N GLN A 94 23.26 0.05 -3.83
CA GLN A 94 22.47 1.26 -3.77
C GLN A 94 21.02 0.97 -3.35
N PHE A 95 20.29 2.00 -2.96
CA PHE A 95 18.86 1.91 -2.74
C PHE A 95 18.09 2.49 -3.94
N ARG A 96 17.06 1.75 -4.35
CA ARG A 96 16.12 2.26 -5.36
C ARG A 96 15.35 3.44 -4.78
N PRO A 97 15.01 4.48 -5.58
CA PRO A 97 14.12 5.55 -5.14
C PRO A 97 12.82 4.98 -4.56
N VAL A 98 12.40 5.48 -3.40
CA VAL A 98 11.23 4.94 -2.65
C VAL A 98 9.97 4.96 -3.51
N GLU A 99 9.71 6.03 -4.24
CA GLU A 99 8.54 6.11 -5.14
C GLU A 99 8.55 4.99 -6.19
N THR A 100 9.72 4.68 -6.77
CA THR A 100 9.84 3.59 -7.74
C THR A 100 9.55 2.24 -7.11
N ALA A 101 10.11 1.96 -5.93
CA ALA A 101 9.85 0.72 -5.20
C ALA A 101 8.35 0.57 -4.86
N VAL A 102 7.72 1.65 -4.38
CA VAL A 102 6.29 1.68 -4.06
C VAL A 102 5.42 1.41 -5.30
N ARG A 103 5.71 2.06 -6.43
CA ARG A 103 4.96 1.84 -7.68
C ARG A 103 5.06 0.41 -8.17
N HIS A 104 6.24 -0.18 -8.16
CA HIS A 104 6.46 -1.58 -8.56
C HIS A 104 5.75 -2.56 -7.61
N ALA A 105 5.89 -2.37 -6.30
CA ALA A 105 5.21 -3.21 -5.31
C ALA A 105 3.68 -3.15 -5.44
N ARG A 106 3.12 -1.96 -5.67
CA ARG A 106 1.68 -1.78 -5.90
C ARG A 106 1.21 -2.50 -7.16
N GLN A 107 1.92 -2.35 -8.27
CA GLN A 107 1.57 -3.02 -9.53
C GLN A 107 1.60 -4.54 -9.38
N TRP A 108 2.63 -5.07 -8.75
CA TRP A 108 2.72 -6.49 -8.46
C TRP A 108 1.59 -6.98 -7.54
N LEU A 109 1.26 -6.23 -6.48
CA LEU A 109 0.17 -6.57 -5.57
C LEU A 109 -1.19 -6.56 -6.26
N LEU A 110 -1.47 -5.60 -7.15
CA LEU A 110 -2.71 -5.56 -7.93
C LEU A 110 -2.86 -6.84 -8.78
N GLY A 111 -1.78 -7.31 -9.40
CA GLY A 111 -1.76 -8.59 -10.10
C GLY A 111 -2.05 -9.79 -9.18
N ALA A 112 -1.46 -9.78 -7.97
CA ALA A 112 -1.70 -10.82 -6.97
C ALA A 112 -3.16 -10.84 -6.45
N ILE A 113 -3.77 -9.67 -6.30
CA ILE A 113 -5.19 -9.54 -5.92
C ILE A 113 -6.10 -10.01 -7.07
N ALA A 114 -5.85 -9.54 -8.29
CA ALA A 114 -6.67 -9.88 -9.46
C ALA A 114 -6.73 -11.40 -9.72
N ARG A 115 -5.64 -12.11 -9.44
CA ARG A 115 -5.54 -13.57 -9.62
C ARG A 115 -5.79 -14.39 -8.34
N SER A 116 -6.17 -13.74 -7.25
CA SER A 116 -6.44 -14.42 -5.96
C SER A 116 -7.57 -15.44 -6.03
N GLY A 117 -8.53 -15.27 -6.93
CA GLY A 117 -9.61 -16.23 -7.17
C GLY A 117 -9.17 -17.57 -7.77
N GLU A 118 -7.93 -17.69 -8.25
CA GLU A 118 -7.34 -18.95 -8.72
C GLU A 118 -6.92 -19.87 -7.56
N LEU A 119 -6.90 -19.34 -6.33
CA LEU A 119 -6.54 -20.08 -5.13
C LEU A 119 -7.80 -20.51 -4.37
N ALA A 120 -7.84 -21.76 -3.94
CA ALA A 120 -8.86 -22.32 -3.05
C ALA A 120 -8.22 -22.60 -1.68
N VAL A 121 -8.12 -21.58 -0.82
CA VAL A 121 -7.48 -21.66 0.49
C VAL A 121 -8.47 -21.31 1.58
N GLY A 122 -8.89 -22.31 2.35
CA GLY A 122 -9.80 -22.15 3.47
C GLY A 122 -11.19 -21.64 3.08
N SER A 123 -12.00 -21.26 4.07
CA SER A 123 -13.39 -20.83 3.91
C SER A 123 -13.65 -19.36 4.24
N GLY A 124 -12.64 -18.64 4.75
CA GLY A 124 -12.74 -17.23 5.13
C GLY A 124 -12.24 -16.26 4.03
N HIS A 125 -11.72 -15.11 4.46
CA HIS A 125 -11.02 -14.20 3.58
C HIS A 125 -9.72 -14.84 3.10
N GLY A 126 -9.65 -15.23 1.84
CA GLY A 126 -8.49 -15.89 1.25
C GLY A 126 -7.30 -14.94 1.06
N PRO A 127 -6.09 -15.52 0.85
CA PRO A 127 -4.89 -14.75 0.56
C PRO A 127 -4.87 -14.23 -0.87
N VAL A 128 -4.01 -13.24 -1.13
CA VAL A 128 -3.64 -12.85 -2.49
C VAL A 128 -2.73 -13.92 -3.12
N HIS A 129 -2.68 -13.97 -4.46
CA HIS A 129 -1.87 -14.95 -5.17
C HIS A 129 -0.42 -14.49 -5.33
N HIS A 130 0.42 -14.71 -4.30
CA HIS A 130 1.81 -14.26 -4.28
C HIS A 130 2.65 -14.77 -5.46
N PHE A 131 2.35 -15.95 -5.99
CA PHE A 131 3.08 -16.56 -7.10
C PHE A 131 2.45 -16.34 -8.47
N HIS A 132 1.51 -15.40 -8.58
CA HIS A 132 0.72 -15.17 -9.80
C HIS A 132 1.57 -14.96 -11.07
N ALA A 133 2.77 -14.40 -10.94
CA ALA A 133 3.67 -14.16 -12.07
C ALA A 133 4.56 -15.38 -12.40
N LEU A 134 4.70 -16.32 -11.47
CA LEU A 134 5.59 -17.49 -11.59
C LEU A 134 4.85 -18.78 -11.96
N TRP A 135 3.63 -18.94 -11.47
CA TRP A 135 2.83 -20.12 -11.78
C TRP A 135 2.23 -19.98 -13.18
N ARG A 136 2.76 -20.78 -14.09
CA ARG A 136 2.16 -20.96 -15.42
C ARG A 136 1.10 -22.05 -15.29
N LYS A 137 -0.09 -21.78 -15.83
CA LYS A 137 -1.10 -22.82 -16.06
C LYS A 137 -0.65 -23.72 -17.20
#